data_9269fca212f78f76f4da1db58519d83b
#
_entry.id   9269fca212f78f76f4da1db58519d83b
#
_cell.length_a   1.000
_cell.length_b   1.000
_cell.length_c   1.000
_cell.angle_alpha   90.00
_cell.angle_beta   90.00
_cell.angle_gamma   90.00
#
_symmetry.space_group_name_H-M   'P 1'
#
loop_
_entity.id
_entity.type
_entity.pdbx_description
1 polymer ?
#
loop_
_entity_poly.entity_id
_entity_poly.type
_entity_poly.pdbx_seq_one_letter_code
_entity_poly.pdbx_strand_id
1 'polypeptide(L)'
;DMKYLWTEDTGAGLHFWKLVNQLFFDNALVVESKESNQGILYSLTSLNAKEEDEYYIAFDYVPDNQDIRNKYRQLKQLVEKSEAKIIILDMICFEYFILAFDKFVPWTGIGKTDKIKMREDILAAIEDHRIDLSKIENQKTMQYLFGFKRYSTERVMKSLVGKFTQNEKWSVKGQLMGEC
;
A
#
# COMPACT_ATOMS: atom_id res chain seq x y z
N ASP A 1 11.13 -24.16 5.09
CA ASP A 1 11.60 -22.79 4.99
C ASP A 1 10.79 -22.04 3.93
N MET A 2 9.55 -21.68 4.30
CA MET A 2 8.62 -20.98 3.43
C MET A 2 8.52 -19.50 3.83
N LYS A 3 8.39 -18.64 2.83
CA LYS A 3 8.14 -17.21 3.02
C LYS A 3 6.78 -16.86 2.44
N TYR A 4 5.90 -16.33 3.29
CA TYR A 4 4.55 -15.95 2.93
C TYR A 4 4.41 -14.43 2.90
N LEU A 5 3.66 -13.92 1.95
CA LEU A 5 3.19 -12.55 1.96
C LEU A 5 1.66 -12.56 2.00
N TRP A 6 1.12 -12.04 3.08
CA TRP A 6 -0.31 -11.90 3.28
C TRP A 6 -0.75 -10.48 2.99
N THR A 7 -1.71 -10.33 2.12
CA THR A 7 -2.33 -9.05 1.78
C THR A 7 -3.83 -9.10 2.01
N GLU A 8 -4.42 -7.93 2.29
CA GLU A 8 -5.88 -7.80 2.28
C GLU A 8 -6.44 -7.74 0.86
N ASP A 9 -5.57 -7.43 -0.10
CA ASP A 9 -5.96 -7.14 -1.47
C ASP A 9 -6.50 -8.38 -2.19
N THR A 10 -7.54 -8.14 -2.98
CA THR A 10 -8.03 -9.04 -4.04
C THR A 10 -7.79 -8.35 -5.39
N GLY A 11 -8.15 -8.91 -6.48
CA GLY A 11 -8.05 -8.24 -7.77
C GLY A 11 -6.68 -7.60 -8.06
N ALA A 12 -6.67 -6.30 -8.34
CA ALA A 12 -5.47 -5.58 -8.78
C ALA A 12 -4.35 -5.51 -7.73
N GLY A 13 -4.67 -5.31 -6.47
CA GLY A 13 -3.67 -5.30 -5.41
C GLY A 13 -3.00 -6.66 -5.24
N LEU A 14 -3.76 -7.74 -5.37
CA LEU A 14 -3.19 -9.09 -5.36
C LEU A 14 -2.26 -9.32 -6.57
N HIS A 15 -2.64 -8.87 -7.74
CA HIS A 15 -1.79 -8.93 -8.93
C HIS A 15 -0.52 -8.10 -8.76
N PHE A 16 -0.62 -6.93 -8.13
CA PHE A 16 0.55 -6.11 -7.79
C PHE A 16 1.55 -6.89 -6.93
N TRP A 17 1.09 -7.54 -5.88
CA TRP A 17 1.98 -8.31 -5.00
C TRP A 17 2.59 -9.53 -5.70
N LYS A 18 1.85 -10.18 -6.58
CA LYS A 18 2.37 -11.26 -7.42
C LYS A 18 3.44 -10.74 -8.40
N LEU A 19 3.23 -9.56 -8.96
CA LEU A 19 4.22 -8.91 -9.82
C LEU A 19 5.49 -8.55 -9.05
N VAL A 20 5.36 -7.99 -7.86
CA VAL A 20 6.50 -7.71 -6.96
C VAL A 20 7.28 -8.99 -6.66
N ASN A 21 6.59 -10.07 -6.36
CA ASN A 21 7.20 -11.37 -6.12
C ASN A 21 8.02 -11.86 -7.33
N GLN A 22 7.45 -11.74 -8.51
CA GLN A 22 8.11 -12.12 -9.76
C GLN A 22 9.33 -11.25 -10.07
N LEU A 23 9.19 -9.93 -9.96
CA LEU A 23 10.23 -8.98 -10.38
C LEU A 23 11.40 -8.85 -9.39
N PHE A 24 11.14 -8.96 -8.09
CA PHE A 24 12.11 -8.64 -7.06
C PHE A 24 12.50 -9.81 -6.16
N PHE A 25 11.72 -10.87 -6.14
CA PHE A 25 11.94 -12.02 -5.26
C PHE A 25 12.01 -13.35 -5.98
N ASP A 26 12.03 -13.31 -7.30
CA ASP A 26 12.19 -14.50 -8.15
C ASP A 26 11.15 -15.60 -7.83
N ASN A 27 9.93 -15.17 -7.53
CA ASN A 27 8.82 -16.03 -7.10
C ASN A 27 9.10 -16.83 -5.81
N ALA A 28 9.98 -16.35 -4.95
CA ALA A 28 10.31 -17.04 -3.70
C ALA A 28 9.22 -16.94 -2.64
N LEU A 29 8.27 -16.01 -2.78
CA LEU A 29 7.18 -15.81 -1.82
C LEU A 29 5.93 -16.59 -2.22
N VAL A 30 5.20 -17.09 -1.22
CA VAL A 30 3.83 -17.56 -1.38
C VAL A 30 2.91 -16.38 -1.07
N VAL A 31 2.30 -15.80 -2.12
CA VAL A 31 1.41 -14.63 -1.99
C VAL A 31 -0.01 -15.11 -1.78
N GLU A 32 -0.61 -14.73 -0.65
CA GLU A 32 -1.97 -15.12 -0.27
C GLU A 32 -2.81 -13.91 0.08
N SER A 33 -3.98 -13.80 -0.55
CA SER A 33 -4.99 -12.83 -0.12
C SER A 33 -5.74 -13.35 1.09
N LYS A 34 -5.87 -12.49 2.11
CA LYS A 34 -6.75 -12.74 3.27
C LYS A 34 -8.06 -11.95 3.16
N GLU A 35 -8.30 -11.33 1.99
CA GLU A 35 -9.53 -10.66 1.57
C GLU A 35 -9.85 -9.34 2.29
N SER A 36 -9.29 -9.13 3.48
CA SER A 36 -9.49 -7.92 4.28
C SER A 36 -8.43 -7.82 5.39
N ASN A 37 -8.29 -6.64 5.98
CA ASN A 37 -7.48 -6.47 7.18
C ASN A 37 -7.99 -7.35 8.33
N GLN A 38 -9.31 -7.49 8.46
CA GLN A 38 -9.91 -8.41 9.44
C GLN A 38 -9.55 -9.87 9.15
N GLY A 39 -9.49 -10.25 7.88
CA GLY A 39 -9.06 -11.59 7.45
C GLY A 39 -7.61 -11.88 7.85
N ILE A 40 -6.74 -10.89 7.74
CA ILE A 40 -5.35 -11.00 8.22
C ILE A 40 -5.31 -11.25 9.73
N LEU A 41 -6.04 -10.46 10.51
CA LEU A 41 -6.11 -10.62 11.97
C LEU A 41 -6.62 -12.02 12.36
N TYR A 42 -7.68 -12.46 11.72
CA TYR A 42 -8.25 -13.78 11.94
C TYR A 42 -7.24 -14.89 11.61
N SER A 43 -6.55 -14.78 10.48
CA SER A 43 -5.55 -15.77 10.06
C SER A 43 -4.37 -15.86 11.03
N LEU A 44 -3.98 -14.73 11.65
CA LEU A 44 -2.94 -14.74 12.68
C LEU A 44 -3.37 -15.44 13.97
N THR A 45 -4.62 -15.29 14.37
CA THR A 45 -5.13 -15.98 15.59
C THR A 45 -5.15 -17.49 15.45
N SER A 46 -5.31 -18.01 14.24
CA SER A 46 -5.36 -19.45 13.94
C SER A 46 -4.07 -19.99 13.32
N LEU A 47 -3.01 -19.17 13.29
CA LEU A 47 -1.75 -19.54 12.66
C LEU A 47 -1.04 -20.67 13.43
N ASN A 48 -0.79 -21.76 12.72
CA ASN A 48 0.04 -22.85 13.19
C ASN A 48 1.32 -22.86 12.36
N ALA A 49 2.22 -21.92 12.67
CA ALA A 49 3.45 -21.71 11.93
C ALA A 49 4.51 -22.76 12.26
N LYS A 50 5.28 -23.13 11.25
CA LYS A 50 6.53 -23.86 11.44
C LYS A 50 7.63 -22.88 11.85
N GLU A 51 8.55 -23.31 12.68
CA GLU A 51 9.62 -22.46 13.23
C GLU A 51 10.45 -21.76 12.14
N GLU A 52 10.59 -22.39 10.99
CA GLU A 52 11.42 -21.89 9.87
C GLU A 52 10.68 -20.97 8.90
N ASP A 53 9.36 -20.85 9.05
CA ASP A 53 8.55 -20.07 8.13
C ASP A 53 8.55 -18.58 8.52
N GLU A 54 8.55 -17.72 7.51
CA GLU A 54 8.46 -16.28 7.67
C GLU A 54 7.18 -15.74 7.04
N TYR A 55 6.57 -14.76 7.71
CA TYR A 55 5.32 -14.14 7.28
C TYR A 55 5.52 -12.64 7.14
N TYR A 56 5.26 -12.12 5.94
CA TYR A 56 5.27 -10.70 5.64
C TYR A 56 3.82 -10.23 5.53
N ILE A 57 3.45 -9.22 6.31
CA ILE A 57 2.08 -8.73 6.38
C ILE A 57 1.97 -7.39 5.67
N ALA A 58 1.27 -7.37 4.54
CA ALA A 58 0.91 -6.17 3.82
C ALA A 58 -0.47 -5.69 4.30
N PHE A 59 -0.45 -5.01 5.44
CA PHE A 59 -1.66 -4.46 6.07
C PHE A 59 -1.84 -3.00 5.64
N ASP A 60 -3.02 -2.67 5.10
CA ASP A 60 -3.32 -1.30 4.71
C ASP A 60 -3.49 -0.42 5.95
N TYR A 61 -2.44 0.32 6.26
CA TYR A 61 -2.44 1.25 7.38
C TYR A 61 -2.71 2.68 6.88
N VAL A 62 -3.97 3.06 6.89
CA VAL A 62 -4.39 4.43 6.56
C VAL A 62 -4.52 5.20 7.87
N PRO A 63 -3.56 6.07 8.22
CA PRO A 63 -3.47 6.64 9.57
C PRO A 63 -4.55 7.67 9.88
N ASP A 64 -5.27 8.17 8.89
CA ASP A 64 -6.43 9.06 9.07
C ASP A 64 -7.76 8.31 9.27
N ASN A 65 -7.73 6.98 9.37
CA ASN A 65 -8.90 6.15 9.63
C ASN A 65 -8.79 5.49 11.02
N GLN A 66 -9.72 5.84 11.93
CA GLN A 66 -9.69 5.36 13.31
C GLN A 66 -9.90 3.84 13.43
N ASP A 67 -10.77 3.27 12.63
CA ASP A 67 -11.02 1.82 12.64
C ASP A 67 -9.78 1.05 12.21
N ILE A 68 -9.09 1.52 11.19
CA ILE A 68 -7.83 0.94 10.73
C ILE A 68 -6.73 1.08 11.79
N ARG A 69 -6.64 2.23 12.48
CA ARG A 69 -5.70 2.38 13.60
C ARG A 69 -5.96 1.35 14.71
N ASN A 70 -7.22 1.11 15.03
CA ASN A 70 -7.59 0.11 16.04
C ASN A 70 -7.20 -1.30 15.59
N LYS A 71 -7.48 -1.68 14.37
CA LYS A 71 -7.09 -2.98 13.80
C LYS A 71 -5.57 -3.15 13.73
N TYR A 72 -4.85 -2.10 13.38
CA TYR A 72 -3.39 -2.11 13.34
C TYR A 72 -2.78 -2.34 14.73
N ARG A 73 -3.39 -1.76 15.76
CA ARG A 73 -3.01 -2.01 17.15
C ARG A 73 -3.22 -3.47 17.54
N GLN A 74 -4.35 -4.06 17.15
CA GLN A 74 -4.60 -5.49 17.33
C GLN A 74 -3.57 -6.34 16.58
N LEU A 75 -3.22 -5.97 15.35
CA LEU A 75 -2.20 -6.64 14.56
C LEU A 75 -0.86 -6.69 15.32
N LYS A 76 -0.40 -5.55 15.82
CA LYS A 76 0.84 -5.48 16.61
C LYS A 76 0.80 -6.39 17.84
N GLN A 77 -0.32 -6.41 18.56
CA GLN A 77 -0.48 -7.27 19.74
C GLN A 77 -0.41 -8.75 19.36
N LEU A 78 -1.05 -9.16 18.28
CA LEU A 78 -1.00 -10.54 17.79
C LEU A 78 0.42 -10.94 17.37
N VAL A 79 1.12 -10.03 16.68
CA VAL A 79 2.52 -10.28 16.27
C VAL A 79 3.43 -10.43 17.48
N GLU A 80 3.29 -9.57 18.50
CA GLU A 80 4.08 -9.65 19.74
C GLU A 80 3.87 -10.95 20.51
N LYS A 81 2.66 -11.49 20.46
CA LYS A 81 2.30 -12.75 21.16
C LYS A 81 2.64 -13.99 20.36
N SER A 82 2.91 -13.86 19.07
CA SER A 82 3.21 -14.99 18.20
C SER A 82 4.65 -15.44 18.34
N GLU A 83 4.86 -16.75 18.32
CA GLU A 83 6.20 -17.34 18.22
C GLU A 83 6.72 -17.41 16.78
N ALA A 84 5.85 -17.14 15.81
CA ALA A 84 6.22 -17.12 14.40
C ALA A 84 7.05 -15.87 14.05
N LYS A 85 7.87 -15.98 13.02
CA LYS A 85 8.58 -14.85 12.43
C LYS A 85 7.63 -14.04 11.56
N ILE A 86 7.15 -12.92 12.09
CA ILE A 86 6.18 -12.07 11.40
C ILE A 86 6.76 -10.67 11.26
N ILE A 87 6.77 -10.16 10.02
CA ILE A 87 7.24 -8.84 9.68
C ILE A 87 6.07 -8.05 9.10
N ILE A 88 5.70 -6.95 9.76
CA ILE A 88 4.69 -6.03 9.24
C ILE A 88 5.39 -5.07 8.28
N LEU A 89 4.91 -5.01 7.03
CA LEU A 89 5.43 -4.05 6.06
C LEU A 89 4.96 -2.64 6.42
N ASP A 90 5.90 -1.70 6.39
CA ASP A 90 5.61 -0.28 6.62
C ASP A 90 5.00 0.32 5.35
N MET A 91 3.68 0.34 5.28
CA MET A 91 2.94 0.79 4.11
C MET A 91 1.61 1.42 4.48
N ILE A 92 1.11 2.29 3.61
CA ILE A 92 -0.24 2.85 3.68
C ILE A 92 -1.19 1.94 2.90
N CYS A 93 -0.89 1.71 1.64
CA CYS A 93 -1.61 0.86 0.71
C CYS A 93 -0.66 0.44 -0.42
N PHE A 94 -1.04 -0.49 -1.29
CA PHE A 94 -0.13 -0.92 -2.35
C PHE A 94 0.16 0.23 -3.35
N GLU A 95 -0.77 1.15 -3.55
CA GLU A 95 -0.55 2.34 -4.38
C GLU A 95 0.60 3.21 -3.85
N TYR A 96 0.79 3.23 -2.53
CA TYR A 96 1.95 3.91 -1.93
C TYR A 96 3.27 3.36 -2.46
N PHE A 97 3.40 2.05 -2.59
CA PHE A 97 4.61 1.44 -3.15
C PHE A 97 4.84 1.86 -4.60
N ILE A 98 3.79 1.92 -5.42
CA ILE A 98 3.92 2.37 -6.81
C ILE A 98 4.45 3.81 -6.86
N LEU A 99 3.98 4.67 -5.96
CA LEU A 99 4.39 6.07 -5.91
C LEU A 99 5.74 6.29 -5.23
N ALA A 100 6.04 5.53 -4.17
CA ALA A 100 7.22 5.74 -3.33
C ALA A 100 8.51 5.17 -3.93
N PHE A 101 8.42 4.05 -4.63
CA PHE A 101 9.61 3.39 -5.16
C PHE A 101 9.95 3.87 -6.57
N ASP A 102 11.12 4.44 -6.74
CA ASP A 102 11.60 4.99 -8.01
C ASP A 102 11.62 3.97 -9.14
N LYS A 103 11.81 2.69 -8.82
CA LYS A 103 11.78 1.61 -9.81
C LYS A 103 10.43 1.44 -10.50
N PHE A 104 9.34 1.85 -9.85
CA PHE A 104 8.00 1.82 -10.43
C PHE A 104 7.64 3.08 -11.21
N VAL A 105 8.38 4.18 -11.02
CA VAL A 105 8.08 5.46 -11.66
C VAL A 105 8.07 5.36 -13.19
N PRO A 106 9.08 4.77 -13.86
CA PRO A 106 9.03 4.60 -15.32
C PRO A 106 7.85 3.75 -15.78
N TRP A 107 7.50 2.76 -14.99
CA TRP A 107 6.38 1.85 -15.31
C TRP A 107 5.02 2.55 -15.26
N THR A 108 4.86 3.58 -14.42
CA THR A 108 3.62 4.36 -14.34
C THR A 108 3.45 5.34 -15.52
N GLY A 109 4.45 5.49 -16.36
CA GLY A 109 4.41 6.44 -17.48
C GLY A 109 4.51 7.90 -17.08
N ILE A 110 5.01 8.22 -15.88
CA ILE A 110 5.21 9.59 -15.43
C ILE A 110 6.26 10.26 -16.32
N GLY A 111 5.85 11.27 -17.10
CA GLY A 111 6.76 12.04 -17.95
C GLY A 111 6.70 13.54 -17.75
N LYS A 112 5.75 14.05 -16.95
CA LYS A 112 5.51 15.48 -16.78
C LYS A 112 6.01 15.97 -15.43
N THR A 113 6.77 17.06 -15.44
CA THR A 113 7.44 17.63 -14.27
C THR A 113 6.49 18.03 -13.14
N ASP A 114 5.31 18.58 -13.45
CA ASP A 114 4.32 18.95 -12.45
C ASP A 114 3.75 17.74 -11.70
N LYS A 115 3.54 16.62 -12.38
CA LYS A 115 3.10 15.37 -11.75
C LYS A 115 4.19 14.77 -10.86
N ILE A 116 5.45 14.85 -11.29
CA ILE A 116 6.58 14.40 -10.47
C ILE A 116 6.66 15.24 -9.20
N LYS A 117 6.55 16.56 -9.31
CA LYS A 117 6.57 17.46 -8.15
C LYS A 117 5.38 17.20 -7.20
N MET A 118 4.21 16.98 -7.74
CA MET A 118 3.01 16.65 -6.98
C MET A 118 3.21 15.35 -6.17
N ARG A 119 3.79 14.33 -6.80
CA ARG A 119 4.18 13.08 -6.14
C ARG A 119 5.14 13.34 -4.97
N GLU A 120 6.21 14.08 -5.21
CA GLU A 120 7.22 14.40 -4.19
C GLU A 120 6.62 15.13 -3.00
N ASP A 121 5.80 16.16 -3.24
CA ASP A 121 5.16 16.96 -2.18
C ASP A 121 4.24 16.10 -1.30
N ILE A 122 3.45 15.23 -1.90
CA ILE A 122 2.51 14.38 -1.18
C ILE A 122 3.25 13.28 -0.41
N LEU A 123 4.25 12.63 -1.02
CA LEU A 123 5.06 11.63 -0.33
C LEU A 123 5.81 12.22 0.86
N ALA A 124 6.41 13.39 0.70
CA ALA A 124 7.10 14.07 1.80
C ALA A 124 6.15 14.38 2.97
N ALA A 125 4.93 14.86 2.68
CA ALA A 125 3.94 15.14 3.72
C ALA A 125 3.50 13.87 4.47
N ILE A 126 3.46 12.73 3.80
CA ILE A 126 3.11 11.45 4.41
C ILE A 126 4.28 10.89 5.24
N GLU A 127 5.50 10.93 4.72
CA GLU A 127 6.70 10.41 5.39
C GLU A 127 7.04 11.19 6.66
N ASP A 128 6.74 12.49 6.70
CA ASP A 128 6.90 13.31 7.90
C ASP A 128 5.90 12.97 9.02
N HIS A 129 5.09 11.93 8.86
CA HIS A 129 4.04 11.51 9.79
C HIS A 129 3.00 12.57 10.13
N ARG A 130 3.01 13.71 9.44
CA ARG A 130 2.08 14.82 9.72
C ARG A 130 0.74 14.62 9.05
N ILE A 131 0.70 13.98 7.91
CA ILE A 131 -0.47 13.75 7.05
C ILE A 131 -1.31 15.03 6.84
N ASP A 132 -0.72 16.16 7.14
CA ASP A 132 -1.36 17.46 6.97
C ASP A 132 -1.03 17.99 5.58
N LEU A 133 -1.76 17.47 4.60
CA LEU A 133 -1.57 17.85 3.20
C LEU A 133 -1.86 19.33 2.95
N SER A 134 -2.55 20.02 3.90
CA SER A 134 -2.80 21.46 3.81
C SER A 134 -1.55 22.31 3.95
N LYS A 135 -0.46 21.76 4.46
CA LYS A 135 0.83 22.46 4.61
C LYS A 135 1.72 22.38 3.38
N ILE A 136 1.29 21.72 2.33
CA ILE A 136 2.01 21.70 1.06
C ILE A 136 1.96 23.08 0.43
N GLU A 137 3.13 23.68 0.16
CA GLU A 137 3.23 25.05 -0.36
C GLU A 137 3.05 25.15 -1.88
N ASN A 138 3.30 24.07 -2.61
CA ASN A 138 3.17 24.06 -4.05
C ASN A 138 1.73 24.28 -4.51
N GLN A 139 1.47 25.37 -5.24
CA GLN A 139 0.12 25.76 -5.63
C GLN A 139 -0.57 24.74 -6.54
N LYS A 140 0.15 24.11 -7.45
CA LYS A 140 -0.43 23.10 -8.34
C LYS A 140 -0.85 21.85 -7.57
N THR A 141 -0.03 21.45 -6.62
CA THR A 141 -0.35 20.33 -5.72
C THR A 141 -1.55 20.68 -4.86
N MET A 142 -1.62 21.88 -4.30
CA MET A 142 -2.75 22.33 -3.51
C MET A 142 -4.04 22.40 -4.32
N GLN A 143 -4.00 22.93 -5.53
CA GLN A 143 -5.16 22.95 -6.43
C GLN A 143 -5.67 21.53 -6.72
N TYR A 144 -4.76 20.60 -6.92
CA TYR A 144 -5.11 19.20 -7.07
C TYR A 144 -5.84 18.65 -5.83
N LEU A 145 -5.31 18.95 -4.65
CA LEU A 145 -5.86 18.48 -3.37
C LEU A 145 -7.22 19.11 -3.02
N PHE A 146 -7.52 20.32 -3.51
CA PHE A 146 -8.84 20.96 -3.30
C PHE A 146 -10.02 20.14 -3.83
N GLY A 147 -9.77 19.21 -4.76
CA GLY A 147 -10.78 18.25 -5.19
C GLY A 147 -11.19 17.24 -4.12
N PHE A 148 -10.46 17.15 -3.00
CA PHE A 148 -10.70 16.20 -1.92
C PHE A 148 -11.18 16.94 -0.67
N LYS A 149 -12.47 16.79 -0.32
CA LYS A 149 -13.10 17.53 0.78
C LYS A 149 -12.45 17.34 2.15
N ARG A 150 -11.75 16.23 2.39
CA ARG A 150 -11.11 15.87 3.67
C ARG A 150 -9.74 15.21 3.50
N TYR A 151 -9.02 15.49 2.45
CA TYR A 151 -7.68 14.94 2.21
C TYR A 151 -7.53 13.48 2.63
N SER A 152 -8.50 12.62 2.24
CA SER A 152 -8.38 11.19 2.50
C SER A 152 -7.12 10.64 1.83
N THR A 153 -6.16 10.20 2.62
CA THR A 153 -4.87 9.71 2.14
C THR A 153 -5.03 8.61 1.11
N GLU A 154 -5.91 7.66 1.37
CA GLU A 154 -6.18 6.56 0.43
C GLU A 154 -6.70 7.06 -0.92
N ARG A 155 -7.67 7.99 -0.91
CA ARG A 155 -8.23 8.56 -2.15
C ARG A 155 -7.19 9.36 -2.93
N VAL A 156 -6.37 10.12 -2.23
CA VAL A 156 -5.29 10.90 -2.84
C VAL A 156 -4.30 9.95 -3.52
N MET A 157 -3.88 8.89 -2.86
CA MET A 157 -2.98 7.88 -3.43
C MET A 157 -3.56 7.22 -4.67
N LYS A 158 -4.79 6.76 -4.61
CA LYS A 158 -5.48 6.14 -5.75
C LYS A 158 -5.63 7.09 -6.93
N SER A 159 -6.01 8.33 -6.67
CA SER A 159 -6.16 9.35 -7.70
C SER A 159 -4.82 9.72 -8.35
N LEU A 160 -3.74 9.81 -7.57
CA LEU A 160 -2.40 10.05 -8.09
C LEU A 160 -1.96 8.92 -9.02
N VAL A 161 -2.10 7.68 -8.61
CA VAL A 161 -1.75 6.53 -9.47
C VAL A 161 -2.57 6.57 -10.75
N GLY A 162 -3.86 6.85 -10.70
CA GLY A 162 -4.71 7.00 -11.87
C GLY A 162 -4.24 8.09 -12.82
N LYS A 163 -3.86 9.27 -12.28
CA LYS A 163 -3.32 10.38 -13.07
C LYS A 163 -1.95 10.06 -13.68
N PHE A 164 -1.08 9.41 -12.92
CA PHE A 164 0.26 9.09 -13.38
C PHE A 164 0.25 8.01 -14.46
N THR A 165 -0.60 7.01 -14.32
CA THR A 165 -0.76 5.97 -15.33
C THR A 165 -1.65 6.41 -16.51
N GLN A 166 -2.25 7.60 -16.42
CA GLN A 166 -3.25 8.11 -17.37
C GLN A 166 -4.47 7.18 -17.51
N ASN A 167 -4.77 6.45 -16.47
CA ASN A 167 -5.87 5.50 -16.43
C ASN A 167 -6.71 5.73 -15.17
N GLU A 168 -7.84 6.43 -15.32
CA GLU A 168 -8.74 6.73 -14.19
C GLU A 168 -9.37 5.47 -13.58
N LYS A 169 -9.53 4.42 -14.36
CA LYS A 169 -10.06 3.13 -13.88
C LYS A 169 -9.13 2.47 -12.88
N TRP A 170 -7.85 2.73 -12.99
CA TRP A 170 -6.85 2.27 -12.04
C TRP A 170 -7.14 2.74 -10.61
N SER A 171 -7.49 4.01 -10.44
CA SER A 171 -7.77 4.59 -9.12
C SER A 171 -8.98 3.95 -8.41
N VAL A 172 -9.84 3.27 -9.16
CA VAL A 172 -11.06 2.64 -8.64
C VAL A 172 -10.94 1.12 -8.59
N LYS A 173 -10.44 0.50 -9.64
CA LYS A 173 -10.46 -0.96 -9.82
C LYS A 173 -9.08 -1.60 -10.01
N GLY A 174 -8.03 -0.80 -10.25
CA GLY A 174 -6.68 -1.30 -10.49
C GLY A 174 -6.57 -2.29 -11.65
N GLN A 175 -7.39 -2.13 -12.69
CA GLN A 175 -7.49 -3.10 -13.78
C GLN A 175 -6.19 -3.26 -14.56
N LEU A 176 -5.39 -2.20 -14.65
CA LEU A 176 -4.13 -2.24 -15.40
C LEU A 176 -3.18 -3.30 -14.89
N MET A 177 -3.10 -3.48 -13.57
CA MET A 177 -2.27 -4.52 -12.96
C MET A 177 -2.85 -5.92 -13.18
N GLY A 178 -4.16 -6.03 -13.28
CA GLY A 178 -4.84 -7.30 -13.55
C GLY A 178 -4.63 -7.81 -14.97
N GLU A 179 -4.26 -6.93 -15.90
CA GLU A 179 -4.01 -7.26 -17.31
C GLU A 179 -2.54 -7.57 -17.61
N CYS A 180 -1.64 -7.25 -16.67
CA CYS A 180 -0.24 -7.58 -16.74
C CYS A 180 0.02 -9.00 -16.23
#